data_5e5ad9685aedda570f3d251670753163
#
_entry.id   5e5ad9685aedda570f3d251670753163
#
_cell.length_a   1.000
_cell.length_b   1.000
_cell.length_c   1.000
_cell.angle_alpha   90.00
_cell.angle_beta   90.00
_cell.angle_gamma   90.00
#
_symmetry.space_group_name_H-M   'P 1'
#
loop_
_entity.id
_entity.type
_entity.pdbx_description
1 polymer ?
#
loop_
_entity_poly.entity_id
_entity_poly.type
_entity_poly.pdbx_seq_one_letter_code
_entity_poly.pdbx_strand_id
1 'polypeptide(L)'
;MNHSPVIAISVGEASGDLLGAHLIRAIKQRRPDAKFIGIGGERMKAEGFESLYDQEKLAVRGFVEVVKRLPEILKIRKGLVNDLIRIKPDVFVGIDAPDFNLDVAEKLKKAGIPTVHYVSPSVWAWRRERVNKIVHQVNRVLCLFPMEPQLYLDAGGKAEFVGHPMAQTMPLDDDRAAARAKLGVADEAVVFALLPGSRVSEIDYMAPLFFQTALLLLKRYSQAQFLLPAATAATRRRIGEILAQPEFSAIPVTITDKQSDTVCTAADVVLVTSGTATLEVALCKRPMVISYKISPLTYFYVKRKVKVPHVGLPNILLDKAAVPELLQHDAEPEKLAAAVAYWYDHPEAAAALKQDFRELHLLLRKDTDALAAEAVLSEAGF
;
A
#
# COMPACT_ATOMS: atom_id res chain seq x y z
N MET A 1 -6.94 5.01 41.03
CA MET A 1 -6.63 6.34 40.40
C MET A 1 -6.79 6.16 38.90
N ASN A 2 -7.69 6.91 38.28
CA ASN A 2 -7.84 6.84 36.81
C ASN A 2 -6.62 7.49 36.15
N HIS A 3 -5.63 6.66 35.79
CA HIS A 3 -4.50 7.13 35.00
C HIS A 3 -4.96 7.31 33.53
N SER A 4 -4.77 8.51 32.99
CA SER A 4 -5.04 8.80 31.58
C SER A 4 -3.95 8.22 30.72
N PRO A 5 -4.25 7.31 29.78
CA PRO A 5 -3.23 6.67 28.94
C PRO A 5 -2.42 7.71 28.13
N VAL A 6 -1.11 7.57 28.15
CA VAL A 6 -0.19 8.32 27.27
C VAL A 6 0.34 7.39 26.20
N ILE A 7 -0.07 7.59 24.97
CA ILE A 7 0.26 6.73 23.83
C ILE A 7 1.21 7.47 22.90
N ALA A 8 2.41 6.96 22.75
CA ALA A 8 3.37 7.49 21.79
C ALA A 8 3.20 6.83 20.43
N ILE A 9 3.12 7.61 19.35
CA ILE A 9 2.98 7.10 17.98
C ILE A 9 4.06 7.74 17.09
N SER A 10 4.63 6.94 16.19
CA SER A 10 5.58 7.45 15.18
C SER A 10 5.23 6.93 13.81
N VAL A 11 5.09 7.85 12.84
CA VAL A 11 4.80 7.56 11.44
C VAL A 11 5.82 8.24 10.53
N GLY A 12 6.15 7.59 9.41
CA GLY A 12 7.15 8.11 8.46
C GLY A 12 6.55 8.81 7.23
N GLU A 13 5.34 8.43 6.80
CA GLU A 13 4.72 8.89 5.55
C GLU A 13 3.22 9.18 5.73
N ALA A 14 2.61 9.79 4.69
CA ALA A 14 1.19 10.17 4.69
C ALA A 14 0.22 8.98 4.86
N SER A 15 0.61 7.78 4.42
CA SER A 15 -0.15 6.53 4.66
C SER A 15 -0.18 6.17 6.14
N GLY A 16 0.96 6.26 6.81
CA GLY A 16 1.06 6.06 8.25
C GLY A 16 0.30 7.12 9.05
N ASP A 17 0.29 8.39 8.60
CA ASP A 17 -0.48 9.48 9.22
C ASP A 17 -2.00 9.21 9.17
N LEU A 18 -2.49 8.66 8.05
CA LEU A 18 -3.89 8.24 7.94
C LEU A 18 -4.23 7.12 8.94
N LEU A 19 -3.39 6.06 8.98
CA LEU A 19 -3.58 4.95 9.91
C LEU A 19 -3.49 5.40 11.37
N GLY A 20 -2.54 6.30 11.68
CA GLY A 20 -2.39 6.88 13.00
C GLY A 20 -3.62 7.68 13.44
N ALA A 21 -4.20 8.47 12.53
CA ALA A 21 -5.42 9.24 12.81
C ALA A 21 -6.63 8.32 13.10
N HIS A 22 -6.79 7.24 12.34
CA HIS A 22 -7.83 6.23 12.58
C HIS A 22 -7.63 5.53 13.93
N LEU A 23 -6.40 5.12 14.23
CA LEU A 23 -6.06 4.51 15.52
C LEU A 23 -6.36 5.44 16.69
N ILE A 24 -5.98 6.72 16.61
CA ILE A 24 -6.26 7.73 17.63
C ILE A 24 -7.77 7.85 17.86
N ARG A 25 -8.54 7.95 16.79
CA ARG A 25 -10.01 8.06 16.87
C ARG A 25 -10.62 6.82 17.54
N ALA A 26 -10.19 5.63 17.17
CA ALA A 26 -10.68 4.38 17.74
C ALA A 26 -10.31 4.22 19.23
N ILE A 27 -9.09 4.64 19.62
CA ILE A 27 -8.68 4.65 21.02
C ILE A 27 -9.52 5.65 21.84
N LYS A 28 -9.76 6.87 21.31
CA LYS A 28 -10.57 7.87 21.98
C LYS A 28 -12.02 7.45 22.22
N GLN A 29 -12.59 6.59 21.36
CA GLN A 29 -13.92 6.03 21.60
C GLN A 29 -13.96 5.16 22.85
N ARG A 30 -12.87 4.48 23.21
CA ARG A 30 -12.75 3.63 24.40
C ARG A 30 -12.17 4.34 25.62
N ARG A 31 -11.24 5.25 25.37
CA ARG A 31 -10.52 6.05 26.38
C ARG A 31 -10.46 7.51 25.93
N PRO A 32 -11.54 8.29 26.17
CA PRO A 32 -11.61 9.71 25.79
C PRO A 32 -10.53 10.58 26.44
N ASP A 33 -10.00 10.11 27.57
CA ASP A 33 -8.95 10.75 28.35
C ASP A 33 -7.51 10.50 27.84
N ALA A 34 -7.34 9.62 26.83
CA ALA A 34 -6.03 9.26 26.30
C ALA A 34 -5.33 10.46 25.63
N LYS A 35 -4.01 10.56 25.87
CA LYS A 35 -3.13 11.57 25.27
C LYS A 35 -2.22 10.92 24.24
N PHE A 36 -1.93 11.63 23.15
CA PHE A 36 -1.17 11.12 22.01
C PHE A 36 -0.02 12.05 21.67
N ILE A 37 1.19 11.51 21.58
CA ILE A 37 2.43 12.26 21.36
C ILE A 37 3.36 11.53 20.40
N GLY A 38 4.33 12.21 19.79
CA GLY A 38 5.41 11.57 19.03
C GLY A 38 5.68 12.21 17.66
N ILE A 39 5.64 11.44 16.56
CA ILE A 39 5.81 11.96 15.20
C ILE A 39 4.58 11.62 14.38
N GLY A 40 3.85 12.63 13.94
CA GLY A 40 2.64 12.51 13.14
C GLY A 40 2.41 13.71 12.24
N GLY A 41 1.58 13.53 11.22
CA GLY A 41 1.22 14.56 10.26
C GLY A 41 -0.08 15.28 10.62
N GLU A 42 -0.61 16.01 9.65
CA GLU A 42 -1.77 16.89 9.84
C GLU A 42 -3.07 16.12 10.19
N ARG A 43 -3.22 14.87 9.71
CA ARG A 43 -4.41 14.06 10.02
C ARG A 43 -4.42 13.62 11.48
N MET A 44 -3.27 13.18 12.01
CA MET A 44 -3.14 12.84 13.42
C MET A 44 -3.30 14.08 14.30
N LYS A 45 -2.73 15.23 13.92
CA LYS A 45 -2.90 16.51 14.64
C LYS A 45 -4.37 16.94 14.71
N ALA A 46 -5.14 16.74 13.63
CA ALA A 46 -6.58 17.02 13.62
C ALA A 46 -7.35 16.14 14.64
N GLU A 47 -6.81 14.97 14.99
CA GLU A 47 -7.35 14.11 16.06
C GLU A 47 -6.77 14.43 17.45
N GLY A 48 -6.05 15.55 17.62
CA GLY A 48 -5.50 16.01 18.90
C GLY A 48 -4.17 15.34 19.27
N PHE A 49 -3.37 14.98 18.27
CA PHE A 49 -2.02 14.45 18.46
C PHE A 49 -0.99 15.58 18.63
N GLU A 50 -0.10 15.46 19.61
CA GLU A 50 1.02 16.36 19.81
C GLU A 50 2.27 15.86 19.09
N SER A 51 2.67 16.54 18.01
CA SER A 51 3.85 16.16 17.25
C SER A 51 5.11 16.82 17.84
N LEU A 52 6.05 15.99 18.32
CA LEU A 52 7.34 16.42 18.85
C LEU A 52 8.36 16.76 17.76
N TYR A 53 8.21 16.16 16.59
CA TYR A 53 9.09 16.33 15.43
C TYR A 53 8.27 16.39 14.15
N ASP A 54 8.79 17.11 13.16
CA ASP A 54 8.16 17.26 11.86
C ASP A 54 8.26 15.94 11.05
N GLN A 55 7.11 15.37 10.70
CA GLN A 55 6.99 14.15 9.91
C GLN A 55 7.62 14.29 8.52
N GLU A 56 7.53 15.48 7.88
CA GLU A 56 8.06 15.67 6.52
C GLU A 56 9.57 15.42 6.45
N LYS A 57 10.27 15.56 7.57
CA LYS A 57 11.70 15.25 7.66
C LYS A 57 12.02 13.76 7.57
N LEU A 58 11.05 12.90 7.83
CA LEU A 58 11.16 11.43 7.69
C LEU A 58 10.67 10.94 6.33
N ALA A 59 9.81 11.71 5.65
CA ALA A 59 9.22 11.36 4.35
C ALA A 59 10.23 11.51 3.20
N VAL A 60 11.36 10.82 3.28
CA VAL A 60 12.45 10.89 2.30
C VAL A 60 12.25 9.84 1.21
N ARG A 61 12.25 10.27 -0.05
CA ARG A 61 12.01 9.40 -1.20
C ARG A 61 13.25 9.32 -2.10
N GLY A 62 13.76 8.10 -2.29
CA GLY A 62 14.90 7.82 -3.16
C GLY A 62 16.24 7.71 -2.43
N PHE A 63 17.09 6.79 -2.92
CA PHE A 63 18.35 6.40 -2.26
C PHE A 63 19.30 7.58 -2.01
N VAL A 64 19.44 8.49 -2.97
CA VAL A 64 20.35 9.65 -2.86
C VAL A 64 19.87 10.63 -1.79
N GLU A 65 18.56 10.88 -1.71
CA GLU A 65 17.98 11.78 -0.73
C GLU A 65 18.06 11.19 0.68
N VAL A 66 17.79 9.88 0.82
CA VAL A 66 17.99 9.16 2.09
C VAL A 66 19.41 9.29 2.60
N VAL A 67 20.41 9.09 1.74
CA VAL A 67 21.83 9.21 2.15
C VAL A 67 22.16 10.64 2.59
N LYS A 68 21.67 11.65 1.89
CA LYS A 68 21.91 13.08 2.25
C LYS A 68 21.25 13.46 3.58
N ARG A 69 20.06 12.94 3.87
CA ARG A 69 19.31 13.28 5.10
C ARG A 69 19.55 12.30 6.26
N LEU A 70 20.33 11.26 6.05
CA LEU A 70 20.58 10.24 7.07
C LEU A 70 21.06 10.80 8.42
N PRO A 71 21.99 11.79 8.50
CA PRO A 71 22.40 12.38 9.77
C PRO A 71 21.24 13.08 10.51
N GLU A 72 20.36 13.79 9.79
CA GLU A 72 19.19 14.44 10.36
C GLU A 72 18.18 13.42 10.89
N ILE A 73 17.90 12.36 10.10
CA ILE A 73 16.99 11.27 10.49
C ILE A 73 17.52 10.56 11.76
N LEU A 74 18.82 10.30 11.82
CA LEU A 74 19.43 9.69 13.00
C LEU A 74 19.35 10.59 14.23
N LYS A 75 19.50 11.91 14.06
CA LYS A 75 19.36 12.89 15.14
C LYS A 75 17.92 12.95 15.66
N ILE A 76 16.93 12.97 14.76
CA ILE A 76 15.49 12.93 15.13
C ILE A 76 15.19 11.63 15.88
N ARG A 77 15.66 10.48 15.36
CA ARG A 77 15.46 9.18 16.01
C ARG A 77 16.04 9.13 17.44
N LYS A 78 17.25 9.64 17.62
CA LYS A 78 17.88 9.73 18.95
C LYS A 78 17.13 10.69 19.89
N GLY A 79 16.69 11.82 19.36
CA GLY A 79 15.89 12.80 20.11
C GLY A 79 14.57 12.20 20.58
N LEU A 80 13.81 11.59 19.66
CA LEU A 80 12.54 10.93 19.98
C LEU A 80 12.69 9.87 21.07
N VAL A 81 13.70 9.01 20.99
CA VAL A 81 13.95 8.00 22.03
C VAL A 81 14.20 8.64 23.38
N ASN A 82 15.05 9.68 23.44
CA ASN A 82 15.37 10.37 24.71
C ASN A 82 14.13 11.06 25.32
N ASP A 83 13.32 11.72 24.47
CA ASP A 83 12.11 12.38 24.92
C ASP A 83 11.08 11.37 25.43
N LEU A 84 10.86 10.26 24.73
CA LEU A 84 9.91 9.23 25.15
C LEU A 84 10.37 8.48 26.41
N ILE A 85 11.67 8.25 26.59
CA ILE A 85 12.19 7.68 27.86
C ILE A 85 11.91 8.63 29.04
N ARG A 86 12.01 9.95 28.83
CA ARG A 86 11.72 10.97 29.87
C ARG A 86 10.22 11.07 30.14
N ILE A 87 9.38 11.04 29.10
CA ILE A 87 7.92 11.15 29.19
C ILE A 87 7.32 9.88 29.79
N LYS A 88 7.89 8.72 29.50
CA LYS A 88 7.42 7.38 29.92
C LYS A 88 5.99 7.10 29.49
N PRO A 89 5.68 7.07 28.17
CA PRO A 89 4.36 6.69 27.71
C PRO A 89 4.02 5.26 28.14
N ASP A 90 2.74 4.95 28.24
CA ASP A 90 2.25 3.60 28.59
C ASP A 90 2.51 2.60 27.45
N VAL A 91 2.57 3.07 26.21
CA VAL A 91 2.92 2.27 25.04
C VAL A 91 3.49 3.15 23.92
N PHE A 92 4.40 2.58 23.11
CA PHE A 92 4.86 3.15 21.85
C PHE A 92 4.32 2.34 20.68
N VAL A 93 3.77 3.03 19.68
CA VAL A 93 3.27 2.43 18.43
C VAL A 93 4.08 2.97 17.26
N GLY A 94 4.89 2.13 16.64
CA GLY A 94 5.53 2.45 15.36
C GLY A 94 4.64 2.01 14.20
N ILE A 95 4.16 2.94 13.40
CA ILE A 95 3.31 2.63 12.23
C ILE A 95 4.16 2.70 10.97
N ASP A 96 4.27 1.56 10.25
CA ASP A 96 5.08 1.43 9.04
C ASP A 96 6.55 1.90 9.26
N ALA A 97 7.26 2.36 8.22
CA ALA A 97 8.64 2.86 8.31
C ALA A 97 9.55 1.98 9.20
N PRO A 98 9.68 0.67 8.93
CA PRO A 98 10.27 -0.31 9.85
C PRO A 98 11.74 -0.02 10.16
N ASP A 99 12.51 0.56 9.24
CA ASP A 99 13.92 0.86 9.45
C ASP A 99 14.15 2.03 10.44
N PHE A 100 13.11 2.85 10.66
CA PHE A 100 13.11 3.90 11.68
C PHE A 100 12.46 3.40 12.97
N ASN A 101 11.22 2.92 12.88
CA ASN A 101 10.36 2.64 14.02
C ASN A 101 10.81 1.42 14.83
N LEU A 102 11.35 0.37 14.20
CA LEU A 102 11.83 -0.82 14.92
C LEU A 102 13.08 -0.52 15.78
N ASP A 103 13.97 0.38 15.30
CA ASP A 103 15.11 0.80 16.11
C ASP A 103 14.69 1.68 17.29
N VAL A 104 13.64 2.51 17.15
CA VAL A 104 13.03 3.27 18.25
C VAL A 104 12.41 2.30 19.26
N ALA A 105 11.58 1.38 18.77
CA ALA A 105 10.89 0.39 19.59
C ALA A 105 11.88 -0.46 20.42
N GLU A 106 12.96 -0.92 19.82
CA GLU A 106 13.98 -1.71 20.53
C GLU A 106 14.56 -0.97 21.75
N LYS A 107 14.86 0.33 21.59
CA LYS A 107 15.42 1.15 22.67
C LYS A 107 14.40 1.44 23.77
N LEU A 108 13.14 1.69 23.39
CA LEU A 108 12.04 1.92 24.33
C LEU A 108 11.69 0.65 25.09
N LYS A 109 11.64 -0.50 24.43
CA LYS A 109 11.42 -1.82 25.05
C LYS A 109 12.51 -2.12 26.09
N LYS A 110 13.80 -1.84 25.78
CA LYS A 110 14.90 -1.94 26.75
C LYS A 110 14.76 -0.99 27.93
N ALA A 111 14.07 0.13 27.75
CA ALA A 111 13.75 1.09 28.83
C ALA A 111 12.47 0.74 29.60
N GLY A 112 11.85 -0.43 29.33
CA GLY A 112 10.65 -0.90 29.99
C GLY A 112 9.34 -0.32 29.47
N ILE A 113 9.34 0.34 28.32
CA ILE A 113 8.14 0.88 27.66
C ILE A 113 7.60 -0.19 26.70
N PRO A 114 6.34 -0.64 26.82
CA PRO A 114 5.72 -1.57 25.88
C PRO A 114 5.69 -1.01 24.46
N THR A 115 5.85 -1.88 23.45
CA THR A 115 5.99 -1.46 22.06
C THR A 115 5.14 -2.31 21.11
N VAL A 116 4.45 -1.63 20.20
CA VAL A 116 3.66 -2.23 19.13
C VAL A 116 4.20 -1.77 17.79
N HIS A 117 4.37 -2.68 16.84
CA HIS A 117 4.63 -2.31 15.44
C HIS A 117 3.38 -2.58 14.60
N TYR A 118 2.81 -1.53 14.05
CA TYR A 118 1.62 -1.61 13.21
C TYR A 118 2.01 -1.51 11.75
N VAL A 119 1.55 -2.43 10.93
CA VAL A 119 1.96 -2.76 9.56
C VAL A 119 3.24 -3.60 9.53
N SER A 120 3.06 -4.93 9.47
CA SER A 120 4.18 -5.86 9.31
C SER A 120 5.03 -5.50 8.07
N PRO A 121 6.35 -5.41 8.20
CA PRO A 121 7.20 -5.35 7.02
C PRO A 121 7.00 -6.58 6.14
N SER A 122 7.15 -6.45 4.81
CA SER A 122 6.97 -7.55 3.85
C SER A 122 8.09 -8.62 3.96
N VAL A 123 8.37 -9.09 5.18
CA VAL A 123 9.41 -10.09 5.48
C VAL A 123 9.12 -11.45 4.85
N TRP A 124 7.86 -11.76 4.62
CA TRP A 124 7.41 -12.98 3.94
C TRP A 124 7.90 -13.06 2.49
N ALA A 125 8.09 -11.92 1.83
CA ALA A 125 8.47 -11.86 0.42
C ALA A 125 9.98 -12.08 0.19
N TRP A 126 10.86 -11.55 1.05
CA TRP A 126 12.28 -11.49 0.71
C TRP A 126 13.29 -11.43 1.88
N ARG A 127 12.86 -11.28 3.13
CA ARG A 127 13.75 -11.14 4.30
C ARG A 127 13.20 -11.86 5.53
N ARG A 128 12.84 -13.13 5.39
CA ARG A 128 12.31 -13.94 6.49
C ARG A 128 13.21 -13.96 7.74
N GLU A 129 14.52 -13.86 7.56
CA GLU A 129 15.49 -13.79 8.64
C GLU A 129 15.30 -12.57 9.56
N ARG A 130 14.66 -11.49 9.08
CA ARG A 130 14.36 -10.31 9.91
C ARG A 130 13.31 -10.58 10.99
N VAL A 131 12.46 -11.61 10.84
CA VAL A 131 11.41 -11.93 11.80
C VAL A 131 11.99 -12.12 13.20
N ASN A 132 13.06 -12.91 13.34
CA ASN A 132 13.72 -13.15 14.61
C ASN A 132 14.22 -11.85 15.26
N LYS A 133 14.72 -10.90 14.47
CA LYS A 133 15.14 -9.60 15.01
C LYS A 133 13.93 -8.79 15.46
N ILE A 134 12.84 -8.76 14.68
CA ILE A 134 11.64 -7.97 14.96
C ILE A 134 10.97 -8.40 16.26
N VAL A 135 10.84 -9.71 16.52
CA VAL A 135 10.22 -10.20 17.77
C VAL A 135 11.00 -9.79 19.04
N HIS A 136 12.32 -9.55 18.90
CA HIS A 136 13.11 -9.00 20.00
C HIS A 136 12.95 -7.48 20.15
N GLN A 137 12.67 -6.78 19.05
CA GLN A 137 12.55 -5.33 19.01
C GLN A 137 11.21 -4.80 19.51
N VAL A 138 10.12 -5.57 19.36
CA VAL A 138 8.77 -5.15 19.75
C VAL A 138 8.09 -6.17 20.67
N ASN A 139 7.03 -5.75 21.36
CA ASN A 139 6.19 -6.66 22.15
C ASN A 139 5.13 -7.33 21.27
N ARG A 140 4.55 -6.59 20.30
CA ARG A 140 3.48 -7.08 19.44
C ARG A 140 3.60 -6.50 18.03
N VAL A 141 3.22 -7.30 17.02
CA VAL A 141 3.11 -6.86 15.62
C VAL A 141 1.64 -6.94 15.20
N LEU A 142 1.09 -5.85 14.66
CA LEU A 142 -0.23 -5.82 14.05
C LEU A 142 -0.08 -5.97 12.53
N CYS A 143 -0.66 -7.03 12.02
CA CYS A 143 -0.50 -7.48 10.64
C CYS A 143 -1.71 -7.09 9.80
N LEU A 144 -1.47 -6.66 8.55
CA LEU A 144 -2.51 -6.32 7.59
C LEU A 144 -2.95 -7.51 6.73
N PHE A 145 -2.16 -8.59 6.71
CA PHE A 145 -2.44 -9.79 5.92
C PHE A 145 -2.51 -11.04 6.78
N PRO A 146 -3.43 -11.98 6.45
CA PRO A 146 -3.73 -13.14 7.32
C PRO A 146 -2.58 -14.14 7.46
N MET A 147 -1.63 -14.19 6.50
CA MET A 147 -0.48 -15.09 6.54
C MET A 147 0.69 -14.57 7.37
N GLU A 148 0.68 -13.29 7.76
CA GLU A 148 1.82 -12.66 8.43
C GLU A 148 1.97 -13.07 9.90
N PRO A 149 0.89 -13.18 10.73
CA PRO A 149 1.03 -13.46 12.16
C PRO A 149 1.80 -14.75 12.45
N GLN A 150 1.57 -15.81 11.68
CA GLN A 150 2.20 -17.11 11.93
C GLN A 150 3.73 -17.02 11.89
N LEU A 151 4.30 -16.15 11.04
CA LEU A 151 5.75 -15.95 10.96
C LEU A 151 6.35 -15.45 12.30
N TYR A 152 5.63 -14.57 12.97
CA TYR A 152 6.06 -14.01 14.26
C TYR A 152 5.79 -14.96 15.43
N LEU A 153 4.66 -15.68 15.40
CA LEU A 153 4.30 -16.68 16.39
C LEU A 153 5.31 -17.83 16.39
N ASP A 154 5.72 -18.33 15.22
CA ASP A 154 6.74 -19.36 15.06
C ASP A 154 8.12 -18.93 15.61
N ALA A 155 8.39 -17.63 15.61
CA ALA A 155 9.60 -17.04 16.18
C ALA A 155 9.48 -16.68 17.67
N GLY A 156 8.37 -17.07 18.33
CA GLY A 156 8.13 -16.81 19.77
C GLY A 156 7.66 -15.37 20.07
N GLY A 157 7.25 -14.60 19.06
CA GLY A 157 6.69 -13.26 19.23
C GLY A 157 5.17 -13.27 19.40
N LYS A 158 4.58 -12.08 19.61
CA LYS A 158 3.13 -11.86 19.57
C LYS A 158 2.78 -11.11 18.29
N ALA A 159 1.83 -11.61 17.54
CA ALA A 159 1.30 -10.96 16.35
C ALA A 159 -0.16 -11.32 16.13
N GLU A 160 -0.91 -10.44 15.50
CA GLU A 160 -2.30 -10.64 15.15
C GLU A 160 -2.68 -9.98 13.84
N PHE A 161 -3.62 -10.57 13.13
CA PHE A 161 -4.19 -10.03 11.91
C PHE A 161 -5.37 -9.11 12.26
N VAL A 162 -5.21 -7.82 12.06
CA VAL A 162 -6.22 -6.80 12.37
C VAL A 162 -7.11 -6.43 11.17
N GLY A 163 -6.87 -7.01 10.00
CA GLY A 163 -7.53 -6.64 8.75
C GLY A 163 -6.74 -5.59 7.97
N HIS A 164 -7.27 -5.24 6.80
CA HIS A 164 -6.63 -4.26 5.91
C HIS A 164 -7.50 -3.00 5.81
N PRO A 165 -6.97 -1.79 6.12
CA PRO A 165 -7.76 -0.55 6.14
C PRO A 165 -8.47 -0.24 4.82
N MET A 166 -7.82 -0.53 3.69
CA MET A 166 -8.41 -0.36 2.37
C MET A 166 -9.63 -1.27 2.17
N ALA A 167 -9.60 -2.51 2.68
CA ALA A 167 -10.74 -3.42 2.60
C ALA A 167 -11.88 -3.00 3.55
N GLN A 168 -11.58 -2.32 4.64
CA GLN A 168 -12.58 -1.75 5.53
C GLN A 168 -13.30 -0.56 4.89
N THR A 169 -12.57 0.31 4.19
CA THR A 169 -13.10 1.57 3.65
C THR A 169 -13.73 1.44 2.26
N MET A 170 -13.22 0.53 1.42
CA MET A 170 -13.77 0.32 0.08
C MET A 170 -15.13 -0.40 0.14
N PRO A 171 -16.08 -0.06 -0.75
CA PRO A 171 -17.36 -0.75 -0.82
C PRO A 171 -17.20 -2.21 -1.23
N LEU A 172 -17.97 -3.11 -0.59
CA LEU A 172 -17.94 -4.54 -0.93
C LEU A 172 -18.52 -4.79 -2.31
N ASP A 173 -19.60 -4.07 -2.65
CA ASP A 173 -20.23 -4.11 -3.96
C ASP A 173 -19.77 -2.88 -4.76
N ASP A 174 -19.32 -3.14 -5.97
CA ASP A 174 -18.83 -2.10 -6.88
C ASP A 174 -20.00 -1.46 -7.64
N ASP A 175 -19.98 -0.15 -7.73
CA ASP A 175 -20.92 0.61 -8.56
C ASP A 175 -20.20 1.14 -9.82
N ARG A 176 -20.11 0.25 -10.83
CA ARG A 176 -19.47 0.57 -12.11
C ARG A 176 -20.18 1.71 -12.84
N ALA A 177 -21.51 1.73 -12.81
CA ALA A 177 -22.31 2.76 -13.49
C ALA A 177 -22.06 4.14 -12.87
N ALA A 178 -22.09 4.26 -11.54
CA ALA A 178 -21.76 5.52 -10.87
C ALA A 178 -20.31 5.96 -11.12
N ALA A 179 -19.34 5.03 -11.13
CA ALA A 179 -17.93 5.34 -11.43
C ALA A 179 -17.78 5.85 -12.88
N ARG A 180 -18.45 5.22 -13.86
CA ARG A 180 -18.46 5.66 -15.25
C ARG A 180 -19.12 7.03 -15.43
N ALA A 181 -20.29 7.24 -14.84
CA ALA A 181 -20.97 8.53 -14.85
C ALA A 181 -20.09 9.66 -14.30
N LYS A 182 -19.40 9.40 -13.19
CA LYS A 182 -18.46 10.37 -12.57
C LYS A 182 -17.28 10.73 -13.48
N LEU A 183 -16.84 9.80 -14.32
CA LEU A 183 -15.72 10.00 -15.25
C LEU A 183 -16.18 10.42 -16.67
N GLY A 184 -17.48 10.58 -16.90
CA GLY A 184 -18.03 10.93 -18.21
C GLY A 184 -17.89 9.81 -19.25
N VAL A 185 -17.89 8.55 -18.82
CA VAL A 185 -17.75 7.35 -19.66
C VAL A 185 -19.11 6.70 -19.84
N ALA A 186 -19.47 6.34 -21.07
CA ALA A 186 -20.71 5.64 -21.36
C ALA A 186 -20.72 4.20 -20.80
N ASP A 187 -21.87 3.69 -20.38
CA ASP A 187 -21.99 2.36 -19.78
C ASP A 187 -21.53 1.23 -20.70
N GLU A 188 -21.78 1.38 -22.02
CA GLU A 188 -21.43 0.39 -23.04
C GLU A 188 -20.00 0.55 -23.60
N ALA A 189 -19.27 1.57 -23.15
CA ALA A 189 -17.91 1.80 -23.66
C ALA A 189 -16.95 0.68 -23.23
N VAL A 190 -16.03 0.32 -24.14
CA VAL A 190 -14.88 -0.56 -23.83
C VAL A 190 -13.83 0.28 -23.11
N VAL A 191 -13.55 -0.04 -21.86
CA VAL A 191 -12.69 0.77 -21.01
C VAL A 191 -11.56 -0.04 -20.39
N PHE A 192 -10.32 0.34 -20.68
CA PHE A 192 -9.14 -0.22 -20.05
C PHE A 192 -8.48 0.81 -19.12
N ALA A 193 -8.17 0.43 -17.89
CA ALA A 193 -7.39 1.28 -17.00
C ALA A 193 -5.89 0.95 -17.11
N LEU A 194 -5.08 1.99 -17.12
CA LEU A 194 -3.62 1.91 -17.16
C LEU A 194 -3.05 2.51 -15.87
N LEU A 195 -2.42 1.68 -15.04
CA LEU A 195 -1.79 2.09 -13.78
C LEU A 195 -0.27 1.86 -13.84
N PRO A 196 0.49 2.73 -14.53
CA PRO A 196 1.91 2.51 -14.80
C PRO A 196 2.83 2.80 -13.60
N GLY A 197 2.26 3.16 -12.45
CA GLY A 197 3.00 3.39 -11.22
C GLY A 197 2.68 4.74 -10.55
N SER A 198 3.21 4.91 -9.36
CA SER A 198 3.02 6.10 -8.51
C SER A 198 4.25 7.01 -8.43
N ARG A 199 5.39 6.58 -8.97
CA ARG A 199 6.67 7.32 -8.97
C ARG A 199 7.09 7.64 -10.38
N VAL A 200 7.77 8.79 -10.56
CA VAL A 200 8.27 9.21 -11.88
C VAL A 200 9.17 8.13 -12.50
N SER A 201 10.05 7.50 -11.71
CA SER A 201 10.91 6.42 -12.19
C SER A 201 10.14 5.15 -12.63
N GLU A 202 8.99 4.85 -12.04
CA GLU A 202 8.11 3.78 -12.50
C GLU A 202 7.44 4.17 -13.80
N ILE A 203 6.92 5.40 -13.90
CA ILE A 203 6.32 5.95 -15.11
C ILE A 203 7.28 5.90 -16.30
N ASP A 204 8.56 6.24 -16.11
CA ASP A 204 9.57 6.21 -17.17
C ASP A 204 9.74 4.83 -17.82
N TYR A 205 9.60 3.75 -17.03
CA TYR A 205 9.72 2.38 -17.53
C TYR A 205 8.39 1.79 -18.02
N MET A 206 7.30 2.08 -17.32
CA MET A 206 6.05 1.36 -17.52
C MET A 206 5.07 2.09 -18.43
N ALA A 207 5.05 3.44 -18.45
CA ALA A 207 4.09 4.15 -19.28
C ALA A 207 4.30 3.93 -20.79
N PRO A 208 5.54 3.98 -21.35
CA PRO A 208 5.75 3.64 -22.76
C PRO A 208 5.28 2.23 -23.11
N LEU A 209 5.56 1.24 -22.26
CA LEU A 209 5.13 -0.14 -22.44
C LEU A 209 3.60 -0.26 -22.46
N PHE A 210 2.92 0.42 -21.51
CA PHE A 210 1.47 0.40 -21.42
C PHE A 210 0.82 1.14 -22.59
N PHE A 211 1.42 2.21 -23.10
CA PHE A 211 0.92 2.91 -24.28
C PHE A 211 1.11 2.10 -25.56
N GLN A 212 2.24 1.39 -25.73
CA GLN A 212 2.41 0.44 -26.82
C GLN A 212 1.36 -0.66 -26.77
N THR A 213 1.08 -1.18 -25.56
CA THR A 213 -0.01 -2.16 -25.34
C THR A 213 -1.37 -1.56 -25.72
N ALA A 214 -1.65 -0.32 -25.34
CA ALA A 214 -2.89 0.38 -25.69
C ALA A 214 -3.08 0.53 -27.20
N LEU A 215 -2.02 0.83 -27.95
CA LEU A 215 -2.07 0.87 -29.42
C LEU A 215 -2.45 -0.48 -30.04
N LEU A 216 -1.97 -1.59 -29.47
CA LEU A 216 -2.35 -2.94 -29.93
C LEU A 216 -3.81 -3.24 -29.57
N LEU A 217 -4.26 -2.85 -28.39
CA LEU A 217 -5.67 -2.98 -28.00
C LEU A 217 -6.60 -2.18 -28.90
N LEU A 218 -6.23 -0.95 -29.31
CA LEU A 218 -6.99 -0.13 -30.26
C LEU A 218 -7.13 -0.78 -31.64
N LYS A 219 -6.14 -1.53 -32.10
CA LYS A 219 -6.27 -2.29 -33.36
C LYS A 219 -7.36 -3.36 -33.29
N ARG A 220 -7.60 -3.93 -32.08
CA ARG A 220 -8.62 -4.96 -31.85
C ARG A 220 -9.97 -4.37 -31.45
N TYR A 221 -9.94 -3.33 -30.64
CA TYR A 221 -11.12 -2.64 -30.09
C TYR A 221 -11.04 -1.16 -30.45
N SER A 222 -11.44 -0.81 -31.67
CA SER A 222 -11.25 0.54 -32.25
C SER A 222 -11.94 1.67 -31.46
N GLN A 223 -12.93 1.35 -30.62
CA GLN A 223 -13.67 2.30 -29.77
C GLN A 223 -13.20 2.26 -28.30
N ALA A 224 -12.11 1.55 -28.00
CA ALA A 224 -11.62 1.45 -26.62
C ALA A 224 -11.17 2.82 -26.10
N GLN A 225 -11.51 3.10 -24.84
CA GLN A 225 -11.05 4.25 -24.08
C GLN A 225 -10.10 3.81 -22.98
N PHE A 226 -9.12 4.67 -22.66
CA PHE A 226 -8.14 4.38 -21.62
C PHE A 226 -8.28 5.38 -20.50
N LEU A 227 -8.34 4.90 -19.26
CA LEU A 227 -8.34 5.72 -18.05
C LEU A 227 -7.01 5.56 -17.31
N LEU A 228 -6.43 6.66 -16.87
CA LEU A 228 -5.13 6.65 -16.20
C LEU A 228 -5.14 7.58 -14.98
N PRO A 229 -5.09 7.05 -13.74
CA PRO A 229 -5.02 7.89 -12.55
C PRO A 229 -3.58 8.32 -12.28
N ALA A 230 -3.32 9.61 -12.29
CA ALA A 230 -2.03 10.17 -11.90
C ALA A 230 -1.98 10.36 -10.38
N ALA A 231 -0.97 9.78 -9.72
CA ALA A 231 -0.83 9.81 -8.26
C ALA A 231 -0.44 11.21 -7.74
N THR A 232 0.34 11.95 -8.50
CA THR A 232 0.88 13.27 -8.14
C THR A 232 0.96 14.19 -9.37
N ALA A 233 1.09 15.50 -9.15
CA ALA A 233 1.31 16.46 -10.25
C ALA A 233 2.60 16.15 -11.05
N ALA A 234 3.64 15.61 -10.41
CA ALA A 234 4.88 15.23 -11.07
C ALA A 234 4.68 14.03 -12.00
N THR A 235 3.96 12.98 -11.54
CA THR A 235 3.63 11.82 -12.37
C THR A 235 2.67 12.20 -13.49
N ARG A 236 1.66 13.06 -13.24
CA ARG A 236 0.77 13.58 -14.26
C ARG A 236 1.53 14.29 -15.39
N ARG A 237 2.45 15.18 -15.03
CA ARG A 237 3.30 15.90 -16.01
C ARG A 237 4.10 14.89 -16.84
N ARG A 238 4.76 13.95 -16.18
CA ARG A 238 5.60 12.98 -16.87
C ARG A 238 4.82 12.06 -17.81
N ILE A 239 3.63 11.60 -17.39
CA ILE A 239 2.69 10.86 -18.25
C ILE A 239 2.32 11.68 -19.48
N GLY A 240 1.96 12.96 -19.29
CA GLY A 240 1.62 13.87 -20.39
C GLY A 240 2.76 14.08 -21.37
N GLU A 241 4.00 14.22 -20.90
CA GLU A 241 5.19 14.32 -21.75
C GLU A 241 5.40 13.06 -22.61
N ILE A 242 5.20 11.89 -22.06
CA ILE A 242 5.33 10.62 -22.80
C ILE A 242 4.18 10.47 -23.79
N LEU A 243 2.95 10.76 -23.38
CA LEU A 243 1.76 10.64 -24.23
C LEU A 243 1.77 11.63 -25.41
N ALA A 244 2.42 12.80 -25.26
CA ALA A 244 2.58 13.78 -26.32
C ALA A 244 3.59 13.37 -27.43
N GLN A 245 4.30 12.26 -27.27
CA GLN A 245 5.17 11.73 -28.32
C GLN A 245 4.34 11.31 -29.52
N PRO A 246 4.82 11.55 -30.77
CA PRO A 246 4.04 11.30 -32.00
C PRO A 246 3.45 9.88 -32.07
N GLU A 247 4.17 8.89 -31.58
CA GLU A 247 3.76 7.49 -31.58
C GLU A 247 2.57 7.18 -30.65
N PHE A 248 2.33 7.99 -29.60
CA PHE A 248 1.28 7.78 -28.61
C PHE A 248 0.12 8.79 -28.69
N SER A 249 0.27 9.84 -29.46
CA SER A 249 -0.67 10.97 -29.50
C SER A 249 -2.10 10.60 -29.96
N ALA A 250 -2.24 9.47 -30.66
CA ALA A 250 -3.54 8.97 -31.12
C ALA A 250 -4.32 8.13 -30.07
N ILE A 251 -3.70 7.82 -28.91
CA ILE A 251 -4.35 7.00 -27.89
C ILE A 251 -5.37 7.86 -27.11
N PRO A 252 -6.67 7.48 -27.08
CA PRO A 252 -7.68 8.21 -26.32
C PRO A 252 -7.57 7.93 -24.81
N VAL A 253 -6.61 8.61 -24.15
CA VAL A 253 -6.36 8.48 -22.71
C VAL A 253 -6.99 9.64 -21.95
N THR A 254 -7.82 9.35 -20.98
CA THR A 254 -8.31 10.29 -19.97
C THR A 254 -7.45 10.18 -18.72
N ILE A 255 -6.67 11.23 -18.41
CA ILE A 255 -5.85 11.28 -17.20
C ILE A 255 -6.64 11.94 -16.08
N THR A 256 -6.83 11.23 -14.97
CA THR A 256 -7.45 11.77 -13.76
C THR A 256 -6.41 12.10 -12.69
N ASP A 257 -6.72 13.05 -11.80
CA ASP A 257 -5.89 13.34 -10.65
C ASP A 257 -6.34 12.48 -9.47
N LYS A 258 -5.47 11.56 -9.04
CA LYS A 258 -5.84 10.57 -8.03
C LYS A 258 -7.01 9.71 -8.53
N GLN A 259 -8.03 9.44 -7.74
CA GLN A 259 -9.25 8.69 -8.11
C GLN A 259 -8.96 7.28 -8.67
N SER A 260 -7.90 6.62 -8.18
CA SER A 260 -7.51 5.29 -8.64
C SER A 260 -8.63 4.27 -8.45
N ASP A 261 -9.32 4.31 -7.32
CA ASP A 261 -10.49 3.50 -6.99
C ASP A 261 -11.64 3.68 -8.00
N THR A 262 -11.96 4.92 -8.32
CA THR A 262 -13.02 5.26 -9.30
C THR A 262 -12.64 4.78 -10.70
N VAL A 263 -11.38 5.01 -11.12
CA VAL A 263 -10.85 4.56 -12.42
C VAL A 263 -10.87 3.03 -12.51
N CYS A 264 -10.38 2.34 -11.48
CA CYS A 264 -10.43 0.88 -11.45
C CYS A 264 -11.87 0.36 -11.52
N THR A 265 -12.79 0.95 -10.74
CA THR A 265 -14.19 0.54 -10.73
C THR A 265 -14.89 0.74 -12.09
N ALA A 266 -14.55 1.81 -12.82
CA ALA A 266 -15.11 2.11 -14.14
C ALA A 266 -14.60 1.20 -15.26
N ALA A 267 -13.39 0.62 -15.11
CA ALA A 267 -12.73 -0.19 -16.13
C ALA A 267 -13.36 -1.58 -16.30
N ASP A 268 -13.19 -2.15 -17.49
CA ASP A 268 -13.47 -3.57 -17.77
C ASP A 268 -12.28 -4.44 -17.37
N VAL A 269 -11.05 -4.03 -17.72
CA VAL A 269 -9.79 -4.69 -17.36
C VAL A 269 -8.76 -3.64 -16.98
N VAL A 270 -7.89 -3.98 -16.03
CA VAL A 270 -6.84 -3.09 -15.55
C VAL A 270 -5.46 -3.66 -15.89
N LEU A 271 -4.63 -2.86 -16.53
CA LEU A 271 -3.20 -3.13 -16.69
C LEU A 271 -2.44 -2.34 -15.60
N VAL A 272 -1.82 -3.05 -14.67
CA VAL A 272 -1.31 -2.45 -13.44
C VAL A 272 0.15 -2.84 -13.16
N THR A 273 0.92 -1.90 -12.66
CA THR A 273 2.27 -2.13 -12.16
C THR A 273 2.22 -2.85 -10.79
N SER A 274 3.09 -3.84 -10.60
CA SER A 274 3.18 -4.58 -9.33
C SER A 274 3.42 -3.64 -8.14
N GLY A 275 2.62 -3.81 -7.09
CA GLY A 275 2.65 -3.01 -5.86
C GLY A 275 1.30 -3.03 -5.14
N THR A 276 1.10 -2.13 -4.20
CA THR A 276 -0.14 -2.01 -3.41
C THR A 276 -1.37 -1.75 -4.31
N ALA A 277 -1.19 -1.12 -5.47
CA ALA A 277 -2.27 -0.89 -6.44
C ALA A 277 -2.93 -2.18 -6.92
N THR A 278 -2.21 -3.33 -6.94
CA THR A 278 -2.80 -4.62 -7.32
C THR A 278 -3.87 -5.08 -6.32
N LEU A 279 -3.69 -4.77 -5.03
CA LEU A 279 -4.71 -5.02 -4.02
C LEU A 279 -5.92 -4.09 -4.21
N GLU A 280 -5.70 -2.82 -4.49
CA GLU A 280 -6.78 -1.86 -4.78
C GLU A 280 -7.64 -2.33 -5.95
N VAL A 281 -7.02 -2.78 -7.06
CA VAL A 281 -7.74 -3.33 -8.22
C VAL A 281 -8.55 -4.58 -7.84
N ALA A 282 -7.97 -5.49 -7.04
CA ALA A 282 -8.70 -6.67 -6.55
C ALA A 282 -9.89 -6.29 -5.65
N LEU A 283 -9.74 -5.27 -4.80
CA LEU A 283 -10.82 -4.76 -3.96
C LEU A 283 -11.90 -4.02 -4.78
N CYS A 284 -11.57 -3.50 -5.97
CA CYS A 284 -12.55 -3.04 -6.98
C CYS A 284 -13.16 -4.21 -7.79
N LYS A 285 -12.78 -5.46 -7.57
CA LYS A 285 -13.25 -6.67 -8.25
C LYS A 285 -13.09 -6.59 -9.78
N ARG A 286 -11.95 -6.04 -10.24
CA ARG A 286 -11.67 -5.93 -11.68
C ARG A 286 -10.61 -6.94 -12.10
N PRO A 287 -10.82 -7.62 -13.24
CA PRO A 287 -9.77 -8.40 -13.87
C PRO A 287 -8.55 -7.52 -14.13
N MET A 288 -7.37 -8.08 -13.95
CA MET A 288 -6.14 -7.33 -14.14
C MET A 288 -5.03 -8.17 -14.78
N VAL A 289 -4.09 -7.45 -15.38
CA VAL A 289 -2.79 -7.97 -15.80
C VAL A 289 -1.72 -7.20 -15.05
N ILE A 290 -0.89 -7.92 -14.30
CA ILE A 290 0.19 -7.33 -13.52
C ILE A 290 1.46 -7.34 -14.35
N SER A 291 2.11 -6.20 -14.45
CA SER A 291 3.40 -6.08 -15.14
C SER A 291 4.38 -5.27 -14.33
N TYR A 292 5.66 -5.60 -14.46
CA TYR A 292 6.72 -4.81 -13.82
C TYR A 292 8.03 -4.96 -14.57
N LYS A 293 8.66 -3.82 -14.83
CA LYS A 293 9.97 -3.74 -15.50
C LYS A 293 10.87 -2.79 -14.73
N ILE A 294 12.05 -3.27 -14.37
CA ILE A 294 13.09 -2.48 -13.68
C ILE A 294 14.41 -2.65 -14.42
N SER A 295 15.38 -1.82 -14.06
CA SER A 295 16.69 -1.90 -14.69
C SER A 295 17.29 -3.31 -14.58
N PRO A 296 18.02 -3.80 -15.59
CA PRO A 296 18.59 -5.15 -15.59
C PRO A 296 19.49 -5.43 -14.37
N LEU A 297 20.25 -4.44 -13.91
CA LEU A 297 21.12 -4.57 -12.74
C LEU A 297 20.30 -4.77 -11.45
N THR A 298 19.24 -3.98 -11.27
CA THR A 298 18.34 -4.11 -10.12
C THR A 298 17.62 -5.46 -10.14
N TYR A 299 17.16 -5.89 -11.33
CA TYR A 299 16.49 -7.19 -11.49
C TYR A 299 17.40 -8.36 -11.11
N PHE A 300 18.65 -8.36 -11.58
CA PHE A 300 19.60 -9.42 -11.25
C PHE A 300 19.81 -9.57 -9.72
N TYR A 301 19.83 -8.43 -9.00
CA TYR A 301 19.93 -8.43 -7.55
C TYR A 301 18.64 -8.91 -6.86
N VAL A 302 17.48 -8.40 -7.30
CA VAL A 302 16.18 -8.68 -6.70
C VAL A 302 15.77 -10.14 -6.93
N LYS A 303 15.96 -10.68 -8.14
CA LYS A 303 15.63 -12.07 -8.51
C LYS A 303 16.24 -13.12 -7.56
N ARG A 304 17.44 -12.83 -7.01
CA ARG A 304 18.11 -13.75 -6.07
C ARG A 304 17.55 -13.69 -4.65
N LYS A 305 16.82 -12.63 -4.31
CA LYS A 305 16.30 -12.39 -2.95
C LYS A 305 14.82 -12.68 -2.79
N VAL A 306 14.05 -12.53 -3.85
CA VAL A 306 12.61 -12.84 -3.85
C VAL A 306 12.43 -14.35 -3.89
N LYS A 307 11.74 -14.89 -2.89
CA LYS A 307 11.51 -16.33 -2.70
C LYS A 307 10.05 -16.74 -2.83
N VAL A 308 9.19 -15.82 -3.25
CA VAL A 308 7.76 -16.08 -3.44
C VAL A 308 7.47 -16.39 -4.90
N PRO A 309 6.51 -17.28 -5.20
CA PRO A 309 6.16 -17.64 -6.57
C PRO A 309 5.45 -16.50 -7.31
N HIS A 310 4.87 -15.56 -6.58
CA HIS A 310 4.08 -14.45 -7.09
C HIS A 310 4.59 -13.12 -6.56
N VAL A 311 4.39 -12.04 -7.32
CA VAL A 311 4.76 -10.67 -6.93
C VAL A 311 3.53 -9.77 -6.73
N GLY A 312 2.38 -10.15 -7.27
CA GLY A 312 1.12 -9.44 -7.10
C GLY A 312 0.39 -9.88 -5.83
N LEU A 313 -0.05 -8.91 -5.02
CA LEU A 313 -0.76 -9.19 -3.79
C LEU A 313 -1.98 -10.12 -3.96
N PRO A 314 -2.81 -9.99 -5.03
CA PRO A 314 -3.93 -10.91 -5.22
C PRO A 314 -3.50 -12.37 -5.34
N ASN A 315 -2.47 -12.67 -6.13
CA ASN A 315 -1.97 -14.03 -6.31
C ASN A 315 -1.38 -14.59 -5.01
N ILE A 316 -0.65 -13.75 -4.27
CA ILE A 316 -0.07 -14.11 -2.97
C ILE A 316 -1.16 -14.41 -1.94
N LEU A 317 -2.17 -13.55 -1.86
CA LEU A 317 -3.24 -13.66 -0.86
C LEU A 317 -4.22 -14.80 -1.16
N LEU A 318 -4.42 -15.13 -2.44
CA LEU A 318 -5.24 -16.24 -2.90
C LEU A 318 -4.44 -17.57 -3.00
N ASP A 319 -3.13 -17.51 -2.80
CA ASP A 319 -2.19 -18.63 -2.94
C ASP A 319 -2.37 -19.39 -4.27
N LYS A 320 -2.62 -18.66 -5.35
CA LYS A 320 -2.77 -19.17 -6.72
C LYS A 320 -2.44 -18.11 -7.77
N ALA A 321 -2.13 -18.55 -8.99
CA ALA A 321 -1.98 -17.67 -10.14
C ALA A 321 -3.37 -17.20 -10.64
N ALA A 322 -4.07 -16.40 -9.85
CA ALA A 322 -5.42 -15.91 -10.18
C ALA A 322 -5.40 -14.92 -11.34
N VAL A 323 -4.33 -14.12 -11.47
CA VAL A 323 -4.14 -13.16 -12.55
C VAL A 323 -2.74 -13.29 -13.16
N PRO A 324 -2.56 -13.00 -14.47
CA PRO A 324 -1.25 -13.09 -15.10
C PRO A 324 -0.28 -12.03 -14.56
N GLU A 325 0.97 -12.44 -14.34
CA GLU A 325 2.11 -11.60 -13.97
C GLU A 325 3.16 -11.65 -15.08
N LEU A 326 3.21 -10.62 -15.91
CA LEU A 326 4.14 -10.50 -17.03
C LEU A 326 5.29 -9.56 -16.64
N LEU A 327 6.42 -10.14 -16.26
CA LEU A 327 7.53 -9.42 -15.62
C LEU A 327 8.77 -9.38 -16.51
N GLN A 328 9.51 -8.30 -16.49
CA GLN A 328 10.82 -8.13 -17.14
C GLN A 328 10.80 -8.53 -18.64
N HIS A 329 11.30 -9.72 -18.98
CA HIS A 329 11.36 -10.21 -20.36
C HIS A 329 9.99 -10.59 -20.92
N ASP A 330 9.04 -10.98 -20.04
CA ASP A 330 7.67 -11.25 -20.43
C ASP A 330 6.79 -9.99 -20.50
N ALA A 331 7.30 -8.87 -19.99
CA ALA A 331 6.63 -7.57 -20.09
C ALA A 331 6.81 -6.99 -21.52
N GLU A 332 6.12 -7.60 -22.49
CA GLU A 332 6.10 -7.24 -23.91
C GLU A 332 4.72 -6.73 -24.30
N PRO A 333 4.59 -5.68 -25.15
CA PRO A 333 3.30 -5.11 -25.52
C PRO A 333 2.30 -6.14 -26.05
N GLU A 334 2.77 -7.09 -26.89
CA GLU A 334 1.96 -8.12 -27.51
C GLU A 334 1.40 -9.10 -26.47
N LYS A 335 2.24 -9.56 -25.54
CA LYS A 335 1.81 -10.46 -24.46
C LYS A 335 0.83 -9.76 -23.50
N LEU A 336 1.11 -8.51 -23.16
CA LEU A 336 0.23 -7.68 -22.32
C LEU A 336 -1.12 -7.45 -23.00
N ALA A 337 -1.13 -7.08 -24.28
CA ALA A 337 -2.36 -6.88 -25.04
C ALA A 337 -3.18 -8.17 -25.14
N ALA A 338 -2.55 -9.31 -25.39
CA ALA A 338 -3.22 -10.61 -25.43
C ALA A 338 -3.83 -10.97 -24.07
N ALA A 339 -3.12 -10.73 -22.96
CA ALA A 339 -3.63 -11.02 -21.63
C ALA A 339 -4.78 -10.09 -21.20
N VAL A 340 -4.73 -8.79 -21.55
CA VAL A 340 -5.82 -7.85 -21.33
C VAL A 340 -7.04 -8.24 -22.16
N ALA A 341 -6.84 -8.56 -23.46
CA ALA A 341 -7.90 -9.00 -24.36
C ALA A 341 -8.56 -10.29 -23.86
N TYR A 342 -7.80 -11.25 -23.33
CA TYR A 342 -8.34 -12.47 -22.75
C TYR A 342 -9.42 -12.18 -21.70
N TRP A 343 -9.14 -11.32 -20.74
CA TRP A 343 -10.10 -10.96 -19.69
C TRP A 343 -11.36 -10.28 -20.23
N TYR A 344 -11.22 -9.44 -21.27
CA TYR A 344 -12.35 -8.74 -21.87
C TYR A 344 -13.23 -9.68 -22.69
N ASP A 345 -12.62 -10.60 -23.44
CA ASP A 345 -13.31 -11.54 -24.33
C ASP A 345 -13.91 -12.75 -23.59
N HIS A 346 -13.53 -13.00 -22.33
CA HIS A 346 -13.99 -14.12 -21.51
C HIS A 346 -14.69 -13.65 -20.23
N PRO A 347 -15.93 -13.11 -20.36
CA PRO A 347 -16.69 -12.55 -19.23
C PRO A 347 -16.96 -13.58 -18.13
N GLU A 348 -17.07 -14.88 -18.48
CA GLU A 348 -17.23 -15.98 -17.52
C GLU A 348 -15.97 -16.15 -16.63
N ALA A 349 -14.79 -16.04 -17.18
CA ALA A 349 -13.52 -16.08 -16.42
C ALA A 349 -13.39 -14.83 -15.52
N ALA A 350 -13.77 -13.65 -16.06
CA ALA A 350 -13.79 -12.42 -15.30
C ALA A 350 -14.80 -12.47 -14.12
N ALA A 351 -15.97 -13.10 -14.32
CA ALA A 351 -16.98 -13.28 -13.27
C ALA A 351 -16.47 -14.24 -12.16
N ALA A 352 -15.79 -15.34 -12.52
CA ALA A 352 -15.18 -16.23 -11.55
C ALA A 352 -14.10 -15.52 -10.71
N LEU A 353 -13.23 -14.73 -11.36
CA LEU A 353 -12.21 -13.92 -10.67
C LEU A 353 -12.84 -12.86 -9.76
N LYS A 354 -13.96 -12.25 -10.17
CA LYS A 354 -14.71 -11.29 -9.35
C LYS A 354 -15.18 -11.94 -8.04
N GLN A 355 -15.59 -13.20 -8.08
CA GLN A 355 -15.99 -13.96 -6.89
C GLN A 355 -14.76 -14.22 -5.98
N ASP A 356 -13.63 -14.66 -6.52
CA ASP A 356 -12.38 -14.81 -5.75
C ASP A 356 -12.00 -13.50 -5.04
N PHE A 357 -12.10 -12.36 -5.75
CA PHE A 357 -11.79 -11.04 -5.18
C PHE A 357 -12.81 -10.57 -4.14
N ARG A 358 -14.09 -10.98 -4.27
CA ARG A 358 -15.09 -10.72 -3.25
C ARG A 358 -14.77 -11.47 -1.95
N GLU A 359 -14.38 -12.74 -2.05
CA GLU A 359 -13.97 -13.55 -0.91
C GLU A 359 -12.70 -13.00 -0.25
N LEU A 360 -11.73 -12.59 -1.06
CA LEU A 360 -10.53 -11.91 -0.57
C LEU A 360 -10.87 -10.61 0.17
N HIS A 361 -11.81 -9.81 -0.38
CA HIS A 361 -12.25 -8.59 0.27
C HIS A 361 -12.89 -8.87 1.64
N LEU A 362 -13.76 -9.87 1.72
CA LEU A 362 -14.40 -10.28 2.98
C LEU A 362 -13.36 -10.79 4.00
N LEU A 363 -12.37 -11.54 3.56
CA LEU A 363 -11.28 -12.02 4.40
C LEU A 363 -10.48 -10.86 5.02
N LEU A 364 -10.17 -9.83 4.21
CA LEU A 364 -9.37 -8.68 4.63
C LEU A 364 -10.20 -7.63 5.38
N ARG A 365 -11.51 -7.62 5.21
CA ARG A 365 -12.43 -6.65 5.82
C ARG A 365 -12.73 -7.01 7.26
N LYS A 366 -12.06 -6.34 8.17
CA LYS A 366 -12.31 -6.39 9.61
C LYS A 366 -12.53 -4.98 10.13
N ASP A 367 -13.00 -4.85 11.37
CA ASP A 367 -12.94 -3.57 12.08
C ASP A 367 -11.49 -3.30 12.51
N THR A 368 -10.67 -2.96 11.51
CA THR A 368 -9.22 -2.78 11.65
C THR A 368 -8.88 -1.75 12.72
N ASP A 369 -9.63 -0.65 12.76
CA ASP A 369 -9.39 0.45 13.69
C ASP A 369 -9.69 0.00 15.14
N ALA A 370 -10.80 -0.73 15.35
CA ALA A 370 -11.18 -1.26 16.65
C ALA A 370 -10.22 -2.33 17.17
N LEU A 371 -9.80 -3.27 16.31
CA LEU A 371 -8.86 -4.33 16.66
C LEU A 371 -7.47 -3.76 16.98
N ALA A 372 -6.99 -2.80 16.17
CA ALA A 372 -5.72 -2.14 16.43
C ALA A 372 -5.75 -1.34 17.76
N ALA A 373 -6.84 -0.63 18.04
CA ALA A 373 -7.00 0.11 19.29
C ALA A 373 -7.02 -0.82 20.50
N GLU A 374 -7.72 -1.95 20.43
CA GLU A 374 -7.77 -2.96 21.50
C GLU A 374 -6.39 -3.55 21.78
N ALA A 375 -5.67 -3.94 20.74
CA ALA A 375 -4.32 -4.48 20.87
C ALA A 375 -3.33 -3.47 21.50
N VAL A 376 -3.41 -2.21 21.11
CA VAL A 376 -2.57 -1.13 21.66
C VAL A 376 -2.91 -0.87 23.12
N LEU A 377 -4.19 -0.77 23.48
CA LEU A 377 -4.62 -0.56 24.86
C LEU A 377 -4.24 -1.77 25.74
N SER A 378 -4.41 -2.99 25.26
CA SER A 378 -3.98 -4.21 25.97
C SER A 378 -2.48 -4.22 26.27
N GLU A 379 -1.61 -3.81 25.34
CA GLU A 379 -0.17 -3.70 25.61
C GLU A 379 0.16 -2.53 26.56
N ALA A 380 -0.66 -1.48 26.60
CA ALA A 380 -0.55 -0.36 27.53
C ALA A 380 -1.07 -0.67 28.93
N GLY A 381 -1.72 -1.83 29.15
CA GLY A 381 -2.27 -2.26 30.45
C GLY A 381 -3.66 -1.70 30.77
N PHE A 382 -4.48 -1.40 29.73
CA PHE A 382 -5.85 -0.87 29.86
C PHE A 382 -6.90 -1.77 29.25
#